data_b35f756e6ef03c0086c3af3f60f8a82b
#
_entry.id   b35f756e6ef03c0086c3af3f60f8a82b
#
_cell.length_a   1.000
_cell.length_b   1.000
_cell.length_c   1.000
_cell.angle_alpha   90.00
_cell.angle_beta   90.00
_cell.angle_gamma   90.00
#
_symmetry.space_group_name_H-M   'P 1'
#
loop_
_entity.id
_entity.type
_entity.pdbx_description
1 polymer ?
#
loop_
_entity_poly.entity_id
_entity_poly.type
_entity_poly.pdbx_seq_one_letter_code
_entity_poly.pdbx_strand_id
1 'polypeptide(L)'
;MVTSFQNTSSPQSSNTPEALRVDRNDDRGLIIGLIIIMTWVVSTAFLFTIDIAQIPIYLIIPAMLWQIFLYTGLFITAHDAMHGVVYPKNKFINDLVGNIGVKIYALFDYQKLVLKHWEHHYHPASQEDPDYHEGEHRNFFVWYVKFMAVHWSWWRILGLSLLYNLIKSQLGIPSNNLTLFWVVPSLLSSVQLFYFGTYLPHQTPEGGFTDVHRATSIYRPLWLSFITCYHFGYHWEHHEYPLLPWWQLPKARKILG
;
A
#
# COMPACT_ATOMS: atom_id res chain seq x y z
N MET A 1 7.97 27.80 8.14
CA MET A 1 7.10 27.72 9.33
C MET A 1 6.49 26.32 9.32
N VAL A 2 7.01 25.42 10.13
CA VAL A 2 6.44 24.07 10.32
C VAL A 2 5.38 24.25 11.40
N THR A 3 4.13 24.48 10.99
CA THR A 3 3.00 24.50 11.91
C THR A 3 2.74 23.07 12.37
N SER A 4 2.76 22.92 13.66
CA SER A 4 2.51 21.71 14.44
C SER A 4 1.18 21.04 14.06
N PHE A 5 1.25 20.00 13.21
CA PHE A 5 0.17 19.00 13.07
C PHE A 5 0.22 18.00 14.24
N GLN A 6 0.42 18.52 15.46
CA GLN A 6 0.31 17.73 16.68
C GLN A 6 -1.05 18.03 17.32
N ASN A 7 -1.84 16.98 17.49
CA ASN A 7 -3.14 16.94 18.19
C ASN A 7 -4.38 17.40 17.40
N THR A 8 -4.61 16.84 16.23
CA THR A 8 -5.98 16.46 15.92
C THR A 8 -6.10 14.96 16.20
N SER A 9 -6.63 14.61 17.39
CA SER A 9 -7.31 13.34 17.57
C SER A 9 -8.26 13.21 16.40
N SER A 10 -7.93 12.30 15.44
CA SER A 10 -8.86 11.95 14.37
C SER A 10 -10.19 11.62 15.06
N PRO A 11 -11.30 12.27 14.74
CA PRO A 11 -12.55 11.94 15.34
C PRO A 11 -12.91 10.53 14.86
N GLN A 12 -12.76 9.52 15.72
CA GLN A 12 -13.72 8.45 15.63
C GLN A 12 -15.05 9.16 15.77
N SER A 13 -15.81 9.24 14.68
CA SER A 13 -17.11 9.89 14.73
C SER A 13 -17.85 9.24 15.89
N SER A 14 -18.59 10.04 16.69
CA SER A 14 -19.44 9.55 17.77
C SER A 14 -20.38 8.44 17.29
N ASN A 15 -20.51 8.25 16.01
CA ASN A 15 -21.37 7.32 15.29
C ASN A 15 -20.67 6.01 14.86
N THR A 16 -19.37 5.81 15.17
CA THR A 16 -18.71 4.54 14.82
C THR A 16 -19.38 3.39 15.57
N PRO A 17 -19.97 2.40 14.87
CA PRO A 17 -20.58 1.23 15.50
C PRO A 17 -19.61 0.58 16.48
N GLU A 18 -20.10 0.20 17.66
CA GLU A 18 -19.25 -0.41 18.71
C GLU A 18 -18.44 -1.60 18.19
N ALA A 19 -19.04 -2.40 17.31
CA ALA A 19 -18.39 -3.56 16.67
C ALA A 19 -17.22 -3.18 15.75
N LEU A 20 -17.06 -1.91 15.36
CA LEU A 20 -15.98 -1.38 14.53
C LEU A 20 -14.98 -0.51 15.32
N ARG A 21 -15.14 -0.40 16.63
CA ARG A 21 -14.18 0.32 17.46
C ARG A 21 -12.86 -0.43 17.51
N VAL A 22 -11.78 0.27 17.23
CA VAL A 22 -10.44 -0.29 17.30
C VAL A 22 -10.03 -0.44 18.75
N ASP A 23 -9.67 -1.67 19.13
CA ASP A 23 -9.03 -1.89 20.43
C ASP A 23 -7.60 -1.34 20.38
N ARG A 24 -7.35 -0.29 21.14
CA ARG A 24 -6.01 0.32 21.24
C ARG A 24 -4.96 -0.61 21.85
N ASN A 25 -5.37 -1.73 22.45
CA ASN A 25 -4.49 -2.73 23.02
C ASN A 25 -4.21 -3.90 22.06
N ASP A 26 -4.68 -3.82 20.82
CA ASP A 26 -4.51 -4.87 19.81
C ASP A 26 -3.08 -4.89 19.26
N ASP A 27 -2.42 -6.03 19.37
CA ASP A 27 -1.07 -6.27 18.84
C ASP A 27 -1.08 -6.95 17.47
N ARG A 28 -2.27 -7.33 16.97
CA ARG A 28 -2.39 -8.08 15.70
C ARG A 28 -1.78 -7.34 14.53
N GLY A 29 -1.95 -6.01 14.46
CA GLY A 29 -1.38 -5.19 13.39
C GLY A 29 0.14 -5.29 13.33
N LEU A 30 0.81 -5.18 14.48
CA LEU A 30 2.25 -5.34 14.58
C LEU A 30 2.69 -6.75 14.17
N ILE A 31 2.03 -7.77 14.68
CA ILE A 31 2.36 -9.17 14.37
C ILE A 31 2.21 -9.44 12.88
N ILE A 32 1.07 -9.04 12.27
CA ILE A 32 0.81 -9.23 10.84
C ILE A 32 1.84 -8.48 10.00
N GLY A 33 2.12 -7.21 10.33
CA GLY A 33 3.11 -6.40 9.63
C GLY A 33 4.52 -7.01 9.68
N LEU A 34 4.94 -7.49 10.85
CA LEU A 34 6.23 -8.18 11.00
C LEU A 34 6.28 -9.50 10.24
N ILE A 35 5.20 -10.29 10.23
CA ILE A 35 5.11 -11.52 9.44
C ILE A 35 5.27 -11.21 7.95
N ILE A 36 4.59 -10.18 7.43
CA ILE A 36 4.70 -9.78 6.02
C ILE A 36 6.14 -9.38 5.70
N ILE A 37 6.75 -8.50 6.50
CA ILE A 37 8.12 -8.02 6.30
C ILE A 37 9.11 -9.19 6.34
N MET A 38 9.04 -10.05 7.35
CA MET A 38 9.95 -11.18 7.49
C MET A 38 9.76 -12.21 6.37
N THR A 39 8.52 -12.48 5.97
CA THR A 39 8.23 -13.39 4.85
C THR A 39 8.81 -12.83 3.55
N TRP A 40 8.69 -11.51 3.32
CA TRP A 40 9.31 -10.86 2.16
C TRP A 40 10.84 -11.01 2.21
N VAL A 41 11.48 -10.72 3.35
CA VAL A 41 12.95 -10.82 3.50
C VAL A 41 13.43 -12.24 3.22
N VAL A 42 12.83 -13.24 3.87
CA VAL A 42 13.22 -14.65 3.72
C VAL A 42 12.99 -15.14 2.28
N SER A 43 11.82 -14.83 1.71
CA SER A 43 11.46 -15.21 0.35
C SER A 43 12.41 -14.58 -0.68
N THR A 44 12.70 -13.28 -0.56
CA THR A 44 13.62 -12.57 -1.45
C THR A 44 15.03 -13.11 -1.34
N ALA A 45 15.54 -13.32 -0.11
CA ALA A 45 16.85 -13.91 0.12
C ALA A 45 16.96 -15.30 -0.53
N PHE A 46 15.95 -16.16 -0.37
CA PHE A 46 15.90 -17.47 -1.01
C PHE A 46 15.90 -17.35 -2.54
N LEU A 47 15.02 -16.51 -3.12
CA LEU A 47 14.90 -16.34 -4.57
C LEU A 47 16.16 -15.74 -5.21
N PHE A 48 16.97 -15.02 -4.45
CA PHE A 48 18.25 -14.52 -4.92
C PHE A 48 19.33 -15.60 -5.06
N THR A 49 19.18 -16.75 -4.37
CA THR A 49 20.14 -17.85 -4.42
C THR A 49 19.82 -18.92 -5.45
N ILE A 50 18.62 -18.94 -6.03
CA ILE A 50 18.23 -19.99 -6.96
C ILE A 50 18.90 -19.83 -8.31
N ASP A 51 19.26 -20.93 -8.98
CA ASP A 51 19.72 -20.95 -10.36
C ASP A 51 18.52 -20.97 -11.32
N ILE A 52 18.14 -19.79 -11.81
CA ILE A 52 16.96 -19.63 -12.71
C ILE A 52 17.08 -20.50 -13.98
N ALA A 53 18.30 -20.76 -14.46
CA ALA A 53 18.49 -21.55 -15.68
C ALA A 53 18.04 -23.02 -15.50
N GLN A 54 17.98 -23.49 -14.27
CA GLN A 54 17.55 -24.86 -13.93
C GLN A 54 16.07 -24.93 -13.48
N ILE A 55 15.41 -23.75 -13.31
CA ILE A 55 14.02 -23.72 -12.86
C ILE A 55 13.06 -23.60 -14.04
N PRO A 56 12.10 -24.52 -14.19
CA PRO A 56 11.06 -24.41 -15.20
C PRO A 56 10.26 -23.11 -15.08
N ILE A 57 9.94 -22.48 -16.22
CA ILE A 57 9.24 -21.18 -16.24
C ILE A 57 7.91 -21.19 -15.50
N TYR A 58 7.22 -22.33 -15.48
CA TYR A 58 5.94 -22.48 -14.74
C TYR A 58 6.10 -22.39 -13.21
N LEU A 59 7.32 -22.46 -12.66
CA LEU A 59 7.62 -22.19 -11.26
C LEU A 59 8.09 -20.74 -11.02
N ILE A 60 8.69 -20.12 -12.04
CA ILE A 60 9.15 -18.72 -11.96
C ILE A 60 7.94 -17.76 -11.85
N ILE A 61 6.90 -18.00 -12.67
CA ILE A 61 5.69 -17.16 -12.65
C ILE A 61 5.00 -17.15 -11.28
N PRO A 62 4.67 -18.27 -10.62
CA PRO A 62 4.13 -18.28 -9.27
C PRO A 62 5.04 -17.60 -8.25
N ALA A 63 6.37 -17.75 -8.36
CA ALA A 63 7.31 -17.08 -7.47
C ALA A 63 7.27 -15.55 -7.65
N MET A 64 7.15 -15.06 -8.89
CA MET A 64 6.95 -13.63 -9.17
C MET A 64 5.62 -13.11 -8.62
N LEU A 65 4.51 -13.86 -8.82
CA LEU A 65 3.19 -13.50 -8.28
C LEU A 65 3.21 -13.45 -6.75
N TRP A 66 3.91 -14.39 -6.12
CA TRP A 66 4.14 -14.39 -4.68
C TRP A 66 4.91 -13.13 -4.23
N GLN A 67 5.98 -12.75 -4.94
CA GLN A 67 6.70 -11.52 -4.63
C GLN A 67 5.85 -10.27 -4.83
N ILE A 68 5.04 -10.20 -5.88
CA ILE A 68 4.09 -9.09 -6.09
C ILE A 68 3.14 -8.97 -4.91
N PHE A 69 2.57 -10.10 -4.46
CA PHE A 69 1.69 -10.14 -3.30
C PHE A 69 2.39 -9.64 -2.02
N LEU A 70 3.62 -10.08 -1.77
CA LEU A 70 4.39 -9.63 -0.61
C LEU A 70 4.77 -8.14 -0.70
N TYR A 71 5.15 -7.64 -1.87
CA TYR A 71 5.39 -6.20 -2.09
C TYR A 71 4.14 -5.38 -1.80
N THR A 72 2.99 -5.83 -2.28
CA THR A 72 1.71 -5.20 -1.95
C THR A 72 1.47 -5.19 -0.45
N GLY A 73 1.74 -6.30 0.24
CA GLY A 73 1.65 -6.40 1.70
C GLY A 73 2.57 -5.43 2.46
N LEU A 74 3.81 -5.20 1.97
CA LEU A 74 4.71 -4.18 2.54
C LEU A 74 4.09 -2.79 2.49
N PHE A 75 3.51 -2.42 1.35
CA PHE A 75 2.87 -1.12 1.20
C PHE A 75 1.58 -1.02 2.02
N ILE A 76 0.74 -2.05 2.05
CA ILE A 76 -0.48 -2.08 2.87
C ILE A 76 -0.15 -2.01 4.37
N THR A 77 0.93 -2.66 4.82
CA THR A 77 1.41 -2.51 6.20
C THR A 77 1.80 -1.06 6.50
N ALA A 78 2.52 -0.42 5.58
CA ALA A 78 2.91 0.97 5.74
C ALA A 78 1.70 1.92 5.66
N HIS A 79 0.72 1.65 4.82
CA HIS A 79 -0.54 2.36 4.72
C HIS A 79 -1.33 2.32 6.03
N ASP A 80 -1.50 1.15 6.63
CA ASP A 80 -2.12 1.02 7.94
C ASP A 80 -1.33 1.76 9.02
N ALA A 81 0.01 1.78 8.92
CA ALA A 81 0.83 2.58 9.82
C ALA A 81 0.61 4.10 9.65
N MET A 82 0.29 4.59 8.43
CA MET A 82 -0.07 6.00 8.20
C MET A 82 -1.34 6.40 8.96
N HIS A 83 -2.23 5.45 9.20
CA HIS A 83 -3.43 5.60 10.03
C HIS A 83 -3.21 5.31 11.52
N GLY A 84 -2.01 4.89 11.92
CA GLY A 84 -1.68 4.57 13.30
C GLY A 84 -2.24 3.25 13.81
N VAL A 85 -2.67 2.34 12.92
CA VAL A 85 -3.39 1.11 13.28
C VAL A 85 -2.54 -0.17 13.28
N VAL A 86 -1.27 -0.07 12.86
CA VAL A 86 -0.33 -1.19 12.98
C VAL A 86 0.05 -1.44 14.45
N TYR A 87 0.35 -0.39 15.19
CA TYR A 87 0.63 -0.48 16.62
C TYR A 87 0.10 0.74 17.39
N PRO A 88 -1.21 0.78 17.71
CA PRO A 88 -1.86 1.93 18.32
C PRO A 88 -1.30 2.32 19.72
N LYS A 89 -0.67 1.37 20.41
CA LYS A 89 -0.06 1.58 21.74
C LYS A 89 1.14 2.52 21.71
N ASN A 90 1.88 2.54 20.62
CA ASN A 90 3.12 3.29 20.52
C ASN A 90 3.35 3.83 19.12
N LYS A 91 3.17 5.15 18.96
CA LYS A 91 3.33 5.81 17.66
C LYS A 91 4.73 5.62 17.06
N PHE A 92 5.78 5.62 17.88
CA PHE A 92 7.15 5.44 17.38
C PHE A 92 7.32 4.06 16.73
N ILE A 93 6.84 2.99 17.38
CA ILE A 93 6.91 1.62 16.83
C ILE A 93 6.02 1.51 15.59
N ASN A 94 4.80 2.07 15.63
CA ASN A 94 3.90 2.12 14.49
C ASN A 94 4.58 2.73 13.26
N ASP A 95 5.13 3.94 13.42
CA ASP A 95 5.77 4.67 12.33
C ASP A 95 7.09 4.00 11.88
N LEU A 96 7.81 3.36 12.79
CA LEU A 96 9.01 2.58 12.47
C LEU A 96 8.68 1.41 11.54
N VAL A 97 7.61 0.65 11.82
CA VAL A 97 7.16 -0.46 10.97
C VAL A 97 6.74 0.06 9.59
N GLY A 98 5.96 1.14 9.55
CA GLY A 98 5.57 1.79 8.30
C GLY A 98 6.77 2.26 7.48
N ASN A 99 7.73 2.92 8.13
CA ASN A 99 8.95 3.39 7.49
C ASN A 99 9.80 2.23 6.94
N ILE A 100 9.97 1.15 7.70
CA ILE A 100 10.66 -0.06 7.22
C ILE A 100 9.95 -0.62 5.98
N GLY A 101 8.62 -0.75 6.02
CA GLY A 101 7.82 -1.25 4.89
C GLY A 101 8.07 -0.46 3.60
N VAL A 102 7.96 0.88 3.63
CA VAL A 102 8.14 1.71 2.43
C VAL A 102 9.61 1.85 2.01
N LYS A 103 10.57 1.75 2.95
CA LYS A 103 12.00 1.71 2.62
C LYS A 103 12.36 0.44 1.86
N ILE A 104 11.90 -0.70 2.32
CA ILE A 104 12.08 -1.99 1.66
C ILE A 104 11.36 -2.00 0.31
N TYR A 105 10.16 -1.45 0.25
CA TYR A 105 9.35 -1.40 -0.97
C TYR A 105 10.08 -0.71 -2.12
N ALA A 106 10.51 0.52 -1.97
CA ALA A 106 11.26 1.28 -2.97
C ALA A 106 11.89 2.57 -2.43
N LEU A 107 12.47 2.56 -1.25
CA LEU A 107 13.17 3.67 -0.60
C LEU A 107 12.31 4.95 -0.44
N PHE A 108 11.00 4.81 -0.29
CA PHE A 108 10.12 5.96 -0.07
C PHE A 108 10.41 6.67 1.25
N ASP A 109 10.07 7.95 1.28
CA ASP A 109 10.02 8.76 2.49
C ASP A 109 8.63 8.59 3.14
N TYR A 110 8.60 7.91 4.28
CA TYR A 110 7.36 7.59 4.99
C TYR A 110 6.58 8.84 5.38
N GLN A 111 7.24 9.88 5.89
CA GLN A 111 6.57 11.10 6.33
C GLN A 111 5.92 11.85 5.16
N LYS A 112 6.57 11.88 4.00
CA LYS A 112 5.98 12.47 2.80
C LYS A 112 4.78 11.67 2.30
N LEU A 113 4.82 10.35 2.41
CA LEU A 113 3.67 9.51 2.06
C LEU A 113 2.51 9.72 3.02
N VAL A 114 2.77 9.81 4.34
CA VAL A 114 1.74 10.14 5.34
C VAL A 114 1.03 11.43 4.98
N LEU A 115 1.77 12.51 4.68
CA LEU A 115 1.17 13.80 4.31
C LEU A 115 0.26 13.70 3.08
N LYS A 116 0.77 13.11 2.00
CA LYS A 116 0.00 12.93 0.76
C LYS A 116 -1.23 12.05 0.95
N HIS A 117 -1.11 10.99 1.74
CA HIS A 117 -2.20 10.08 2.01
C HIS A 117 -3.33 10.77 2.79
N TRP A 118 -3.00 11.62 3.77
CA TRP A 118 -4.00 12.42 4.47
C TRP A 118 -4.57 13.54 3.59
N GLU A 119 -3.81 14.16 2.68
CA GLU A 119 -4.33 15.07 1.66
C GLU A 119 -5.38 14.37 0.79
N HIS A 120 -5.11 13.14 0.35
CA HIS A 120 -6.07 12.31 -0.37
C HIS A 120 -7.35 12.05 0.46
N HIS A 121 -7.24 11.70 1.74
CA HIS A 121 -8.40 11.50 2.61
C HIS A 121 -9.24 12.76 2.86
N TYR A 122 -8.59 13.93 2.95
CA TYR A 122 -9.30 15.20 3.19
C TYR A 122 -9.94 15.77 1.92
N HIS A 123 -9.38 15.48 0.77
CA HIS A 123 -9.78 16.07 -0.51
C HIS A 123 -10.02 15.03 -1.61
N PRO A 124 -10.68 13.89 -1.33
CA PRO A 124 -10.74 12.78 -2.28
C PRO A 124 -11.34 13.20 -3.61
N ALA A 125 -10.75 12.74 -4.71
CA ALA A 125 -11.15 13.01 -6.08
C ALA A 125 -11.42 14.51 -6.37
N SER A 126 -10.51 15.37 -5.90
CA SER A 126 -10.50 16.81 -6.13
C SER A 126 -9.18 17.27 -6.77
N GLN A 127 -9.05 18.59 -7.01
CA GLN A 127 -7.80 19.16 -7.53
C GLN A 127 -6.67 19.16 -6.49
N GLU A 128 -7.00 19.14 -5.20
CA GLU A 128 -6.05 19.07 -4.10
C GLU A 128 -5.62 17.63 -3.78
N ASP A 129 -6.29 16.62 -4.36
CA ASP A 129 -5.95 15.22 -4.16
C ASP A 129 -4.71 14.85 -4.98
N PRO A 130 -3.58 14.49 -4.34
CA PRO A 130 -2.35 14.12 -5.04
C PRO A 130 -2.48 12.84 -5.87
N ASP A 131 -3.48 12.01 -5.58
CA ASP A 131 -3.68 10.72 -6.23
C ASP A 131 -4.72 10.78 -7.36
N TYR A 132 -5.40 11.95 -7.57
CA TYR A 132 -6.45 12.10 -8.56
C TYR A 132 -5.97 12.68 -9.89
N HIS A 133 -6.74 12.47 -10.95
CA HIS A 133 -6.41 12.90 -12.32
C HIS A 133 -6.97 14.29 -12.69
N GLU A 134 -7.38 15.11 -11.74
CA GLU A 134 -7.89 16.49 -11.94
C GLU A 134 -9.14 16.59 -12.86
N GLY A 135 -9.86 15.47 -13.04
CA GLY A 135 -11.06 15.42 -13.89
C GLY A 135 -10.80 15.22 -15.39
N GLU A 136 -9.57 15.40 -15.89
CA GLU A 136 -9.25 15.40 -17.32
C GLU A 136 -8.77 14.06 -17.86
N HIS A 137 -8.02 13.28 -17.08
CA HIS A 137 -7.28 12.12 -17.56
C HIS A 137 -7.75 10.81 -16.95
N ARG A 138 -8.97 10.39 -17.27
CA ARG A 138 -9.59 9.15 -16.76
C ARG A 138 -8.99 7.86 -17.34
N ASN A 139 -8.13 7.96 -18.35
CA ASN A 139 -7.46 6.80 -18.93
C ASN A 139 -6.47 6.21 -17.93
N PHE A 140 -6.52 4.89 -17.73
CA PHE A 140 -5.70 4.17 -16.76
C PHE A 140 -4.20 4.48 -16.87
N PHE A 141 -3.65 4.42 -18.09
CA PHE A 141 -2.20 4.59 -18.28
C PHE A 141 -1.76 6.03 -18.02
N VAL A 142 -2.55 7.01 -18.49
CA VAL A 142 -2.24 8.43 -18.28
C VAL A 142 -2.34 8.79 -16.81
N TRP A 143 -3.37 8.30 -16.12
CA TRP A 143 -3.54 8.53 -14.69
C TRP A 143 -2.43 7.84 -13.88
N TYR A 144 -2.08 6.60 -14.21
CA TYR A 144 -0.97 5.90 -13.54
C TYR A 144 0.37 6.64 -13.71
N VAL A 145 0.68 7.15 -14.92
CA VAL A 145 1.89 7.93 -15.14
C VAL A 145 1.90 9.22 -14.33
N LYS A 146 0.76 9.95 -14.25
CA LYS A 146 0.63 11.13 -13.38
C LYS A 146 0.81 10.78 -11.91
N PHE A 147 0.12 9.76 -11.42
CA PHE A 147 0.27 9.25 -10.06
C PHE A 147 1.74 8.93 -9.74
N MET A 148 2.43 8.21 -10.62
CA MET A 148 3.85 7.92 -10.45
C MET A 148 4.73 9.18 -10.46
N ALA A 149 4.39 10.19 -11.28
CA ALA A 149 5.12 11.45 -11.34
C ALA A 149 4.99 12.26 -10.05
N VAL A 150 3.82 12.28 -9.41
CA VAL A 150 3.60 12.93 -8.10
C VAL A 150 4.48 12.31 -7.03
N HIS A 151 4.74 10.99 -7.11
CA HIS A 151 5.59 10.25 -6.18
C HIS A 151 7.04 10.11 -6.66
N TRP A 152 7.44 10.83 -7.72
CA TRP A 152 8.77 10.73 -8.29
C TRP A 152 9.86 11.32 -7.39
N SER A 153 11.05 10.69 -7.42
CA SER A 153 12.24 11.20 -6.74
C SER A 153 13.51 10.68 -7.43
N TRP A 154 14.31 11.57 -7.97
CA TRP A 154 15.59 11.22 -8.57
C TRP A 154 16.56 10.56 -7.57
N TRP A 155 16.58 11.04 -6.33
CA TRP A 155 17.41 10.47 -5.26
C TRP A 155 17.02 9.03 -4.94
N ARG A 156 15.70 8.72 -4.99
CA ARG A 156 15.21 7.36 -4.81
C ARG A 156 15.64 6.44 -5.96
N ILE A 157 15.52 6.89 -7.21
CA ILE A 157 15.95 6.12 -8.38
C ILE A 157 17.47 5.87 -8.34
N LEU A 158 18.25 6.90 -8.00
CA LEU A 158 19.70 6.76 -7.83
C LEU A 158 20.04 5.77 -6.70
N GLY A 159 19.37 5.88 -5.54
CA GLY A 159 19.54 4.97 -4.42
C GLY A 159 19.21 3.52 -4.76
N LEU A 160 18.07 3.27 -5.45
CA LEU A 160 17.70 1.93 -5.90
C LEU A 160 18.70 1.37 -6.93
N SER A 161 19.15 2.20 -7.87
CA SER A 161 20.18 1.80 -8.84
C SER A 161 21.50 1.44 -8.16
N LEU A 162 21.92 2.26 -7.21
CA LEU A 162 23.14 2.00 -6.43
C LEU A 162 23.01 0.70 -5.62
N LEU A 163 21.88 0.51 -4.93
CA LEU A 163 21.60 -0.71 -4.15
C LEU A 163 21.56 -1.95 -5.04
N TYR A 164 20.92 -1.87 -6.21
CA TYR A 164 20.91 -2.96 -7.20
C TYR A 164 22.33 -3.36 -7.61
N ASN A 165 23.17 -2.38 -7.98
CA ASN A 165 24.54 -2.66 -8.39
C ASN A 165 25.41 -3.15 -7.23
N LEU A 166 25.20 -2.67 -6.01
CA LEU A 166 25.89 -3.12 -4.83
C LEU A 166 25.57 -4.59 -4.51
N ILE A 167 24.29 -4.96 -4.51
CA ILE A 167 23.86 -6.35 -4.27
C ILE A 167 24.43 -7.27 -5.36
N LYS A 168 24.32 -6.85 -6.63
CA LYS A 168 24.89 -7.60 -7.76
C LYS A 168 26.39 -7.83 -7.62
N SER A 169 27.17 -6.78 -7.30
CA SER A 169 28.62 -6.84 -7.33
C SER A 169 29.21 -7.44 -6.04
N GLN A 170 28.66 -7.14 -4.86
CA GLN A 170 29.22 -7.58 -3.58
C GLN A 170 28.68 -8.94 -3.13
N LEU A 171 27.41 -9.24 -3.44
CA LEU A 171 26.81 -10.54 -3.09
C LEU A 171 26.80 -11.53 -4.24
N GLY A 172 27.24 -11.12 -5.44
CA GLY A 172 27.29 -11.99 -6.61
C GLY A 172 25.90 -12.42 -7.12
N ILE A 173 24.84 -11.73 -6.75
CA ILE A 173 23.46 -12.11 -7.14
C ILE A 173 23.27 -11.85 -8.64
N PRO A 174 22.81 -12.85 -9.42
CA PRO A 174 22.59 -12.71 -10.85
C PRO A 174 21.56 -11.60 -11.17
N SER A 175 21.82 -10.83 -12.23
CA SER A 175 20.91 -9.76 -12.67
C SER A 175 19.49 -10.25 -12.94
N ASN A 176 19.33 -11.47 -13.46
CA ASN A 176 18.02 -12.07 -13.73
C ASN A 176 17.23 -12.27 -12.43
N ASN A 177 17.87 -12.73 -11.35
CA ASN A 177 17.21 -12.90 -10.04
C ASN A 177 16.75 -11.55 -9.49
N LEU A 178 17.64 -10.54 -9.52
CA LEU A 178 17.30 -9.17 -9.09
C LEU A 178 16.15 -8.60 -9.92
N THR A 179 16.17 -8.77 -11.22
CA THR A 179 15.12 -8.25 -12.09
C THR A 179 13.80 -8.97 -11.88
N LEU A 180 13.78 -10.30 -11.86
CA LEU A 180 12.54 -11.09 -11.80
C LEU A 180 11.91 -11.13 -10.42
N PHE A 181 12.72 -11.06 -9.34
CA PHE A 181 12.20 -11.25 -7.98
C PHE A 181 12.23 -9.99 -7.09
N TRP A 182 12.81 -8.90 -7.60
CA TRP A 182 12.81 -7.62 -6.91
C TRP A 182 12.23 -6.49 -7.78
N VAL A 183 12.86 -6.16 -8.94
CA VAL A 183 12.48 -4.98 -9.74
C VAL A 183 11.07 -5.15 -10.34
N VAL A 184 10.83 -6.23 -11.08
CA VAL A 184 9.54 -6.47 -11.74
C VAL A 184 8.38 -6.60 -10.72
N PRO A 185 8.51 -7.38 -9.63
CA PRO A 185 7.45 -7.46 -8.63
C PRO A 185 7.12 -6.12 -7.96
N SER A 186 8.12 -5.28 -7.65
CA SER A 186 7.86 -3.96 -7.05
C SER A 186 7.08 -3.04 -8.00
N LEU A 187 7.40 -3.06 -9.29
CA LEU A 187 6.69 -2.29 -10.32
C LEU A 187 5.25 -2.82 -10.53
N LEU A 188 5.08 -4.13 -10.65
CA LEU A 188 3.75 -4.72 -10.83
C LEU A 188 2.87 -4.55 -9.60
N SER A 189 3.45 -4.60 -8.40
CA SER A 189 2.76 -4.26 -7.15
C SER A 189 2.28 -2.80 -7.15
N SER A 190 3.07 -1.85 -7.68
CA SER A 190 2.63 -0.44 -7.77
C SER A 190 1.45 -0.26 -8.72
N VAL A 191 1.43 -1.00 -9.83
CA VAL A 191 0.26 -1.06 -10.74
C VAL A 191 -0.96 -1.65 -10.03
N GLN A 192 -0.76 -2.73 -9.27
CA GLN A 192 -1.83 -3.39 -8.50
C GLN A 192 -2.43 -2.45 -7.44
N LEU A 193 -1.57 -1.78 -6.65
CA LEU A 193 -1.98 -0.82 -5.64
C LEU A 193 -2.73 0.37 -6.25
N PHE A 194 -2.20 0.94 -7.34
CA PHE A 194 -2.88 2.00 -8.06
C PHE A 194 -4.24 1.56 -8.59
N TYR A 195 -4.33 0.36 -9.20
CA TYR A 195 -5.57 -0.16 -9.77
C TYR A 195 -6.66 -0.36 -8.73
N PHE A 196 -6.35 -1.01 -7.60
CA PHE A 196 -7.32 -1.33 -6.55
C PHE A 196 -7.52 -0.23 -5.52
N GLY A 197 -6.51 0.60 -5.27
CA GLY A 197 -6.55 1.63 -4.24
C GLY A 197 -6.84 3.04 -4.75
N THR A 198 -6.66 3.30 -6.06
CA THR A 198 -6.86 4.64 -6.62
C THR A 198 -7.80 4.60 -7.82
N TYR A 199 -7.41 3.87 -8.87
CA TYR A 199 -8.10 3.93 -10.17
C TYR A 199 -9.55 3.47 -10.10
N LEU A 200 -9.83 2.24 -9.65
CA LEU A 200 -11.19 1.72 -9.59
C LEU A 200 -12.07 2.43 -8.56
N PRO A 201 -11.59 2.67 -7.31
CA PRO A 201 -12.42 3.30 -6.30
C PRO A 201 -12.83 4.74 -6.62
N HIS A 202 -11.97 5.51 -7.29
CA HIS A 202 -12.19 6.92 -7.59
C HIS A 202 -12.63 7.20 -9.03
N GLN A 203 -13.10 6.18 -9.77
CA GLN A 203 -13.80 6.40 -11.04
C GLN A 203 -15.05 7.22 -10.80
N THR A 204 -15.17 8.37 -11.48
CA THR A 204 -16.36 9.21 -11.37
C THR A 204 -17.58 8.49 -11.95
N PRO A 205 -18.62 8.18 -11.17
CA PRO A 205 -19.84 7.55 -11.68
C PRO A 205 -20.58 8.42 -12.70
N GLU A 206 -21.48 7.80 -13.47
CA GLU A 206 -22.44 8.56 -14.24
C GLU A 206 -23.31 9.38 -13.27
N GLY A 207 -23.38 10.70 -13.46
CA GLY A 207 -24.09 11.59 -12.53
C GLY A 207 -23.23 12.21 -11.41
N GLY A 208 -21.94 11.83 -11.32
CA GLY A 208 -21.02 12.35 -10.31
C GLY A 208 -21.01 11.56 -9.01
N PHE A 209 -20.20 12.00 -8.07
CA PHE A 209 -20.15 11.40 -6.73
C PHE A 209 -21.31 11.90 -5.86
N THR A 210 -21.89 11.03 -5.06
CA THR A 210 -23.04 11.32 -4.19
C THR A 210 -22.66 11.42 -2.71
N ASP A 211 -21.45 11.00 -2.34
CA ASP A 211 -20.95 11.03 -0.96
C ASP A 211 -19.66 11.84 -0.83
N VAL A 212 -19.29 12.16 0.41
CA VAL A 212 -18.14 13.02 0.74
C VAL A 212 -16.81 12.35 0.47
N HIS A 213 -16.75 11.01 0.50
CA HIS A 213 -15.50 10.27 0.28
C HIS A 213 -15.16 10.13 -1.21
N ARG A 214 -16.14 10.39 -2.11
CA ARG A 214 -15.96 10.26 -3.56
C ARG A 214 -15.23 8.98 -3.95
N ALA A 215 -15.60 7.89 -3.27
CA ALA A 215 -15.01 6.58 -3.42
C ALA A 215 -16.10 5.51 -3.55
N THR A 216 -15.74 4.40 -4.18
CA THR A 216 -16.57 3.21 -4.29
C THR A 216 -15.82 1.98 -3.82
N SER A 217 -16.52 0.95 -3.39
CA SER A 217 -15.92 -0.33 -3.02
C SER A 217 -16.15 -1.39 -4.06
N ILE A 218 -15.16 -2.25 -4.25
CA ILE A 218 -15.18 -3.36 -5.21
C ILE A 218 -15.50 -4.64 -4.45
N TYR A 219 -16.72 -5.15 -4.66
CA TYR A 219 -17.17 -6.36 -3.96
C TYR A 219 -16.71 -7.61 -4.70
N ARG A 220 -15.98 -8.47 -3.99
CA ARG A 220 -15.46 -9.75 -4.47
C ARG A 220 -15.55 -10.79 -3.35
N PRO A 221 -15.52 -12.10 -3.66
CA PRO A 221 -15.32 -13.14 -2.66
C PRO A 221 -14.10 -12.80 -1.78
N LEU A 222 -14.19 -13.04 -0.46
CA LEU A 222 -13.16 -12.62 0.51
C LEU A 222 -11.75 -13.08 0.14
N TRP A 223 -11.62 -14.35 -0.28
CA TRP A 223 -10.33 -14.88 -0.70
C TRP A 223 -9.76 -14.12 -1.90
N LEU A 224 -10.60 -13.77 -2.89
CA LEU A 224 -10.17 -13.03 -4.07
C LEU A 224 -9.81 -11.59 -3.72
N SER A 225 -10.61 -10.93 -2.88
CA SER A 225 -10.31 -9.60 -2.36
C SER A 225 -8.98 -9.57 -1.60
N PHE A 226 -8.68 -10.61 -0.81
CA PHE A 226 -7.41 -10.72 -0.10
C PHE A 226 -6.23 -10.90 -1.04
N ILE A 227 -6.25 -11.91 -1.91
CA ILE A 227 -5.10 -12.21 -2.79
C ILE A 227 -4.86 -11.13 -3.85
N THR A 228 -5.90 -10.37 -4.22
CA THR A 228 -5.74 -9.31 -5.22
C THR A 228 -5.17 -8.02 -4.64
N CYS A 229 -5.43 -7.65 -3.39
CA CYS A 229 -4.86 -6.45 -2.79
C CYS A 229 -5.20 -6.30 -1.29
N TYR A 230 -5.08 -7.35 -0.46
CA TYR A 230 -5.29 -7.26 1.00
C TYR A 230 -6.58 -6.53 1.39
N HIS A 231 -7.68 -6.84 0.72
CA HIS A 231 -8.98 -6.17 0.92
C HIS A 231 -9.03 -4.67 0.62
N PHE A 232 -7.99 -4.10 0.01
CA PHE A 232 -7.92 -2.66 -0.28
C PHE A 232 -8.99 -2.18 -1.26
N GLY A 233 -9.68 -3.10 -1.94
CA GLY A 233 -10.87 -2.80 -2.73
C GLY A 233 -12.11 -2.40 -1.90
N TYR A 234 -12.13 -2.59 -0.57
CA TYR A 234 -13.13 -1.99 0.33
C TYR A 234 -12.75 -0.54 0.66
N HIS A 235 -12.61 0.26 -0.38
CA HIS A 235 -11.98 1.58 -0.30
C HIS A 235 -12.91 2.64 0.31
N TRP A 236 -14.21 2.57 0.02
CA TRP A 236 -15.19 3.44 0.65
C TRP A 236 -15.23 3.21 2.17
N GLU A 237 -15.26 1.94 2.61
CA GLU A 237 -15.21 1.58 4.03
C GLU A 237 -13.90 2.04 4.70
N HIS A 238 -12.80 2.06 3.94
CA HIS A 238 -11.54 2.59 4.40
C HIS A 238 -11.59 4.10 4.61
N HIS A 239 -12.17 4.87 3.69
CA HIS A 239 -12.35 6.31 3.84
C HIS A 239 -13.30 6.69 4.98
N GLU A 240 -14.39 5.95 5.16
CA GLU A 240 -15.35 6.17 6.26
C GLU A 240 -14.75 5.80 7.63
N TYR A 241 -13.97 4.71 7.68
CA TYR A 241 -13.35 4.21 8.91
C TYR A 241 -11.82 4.06 8.74
N PRO A 242 -11.06 5.15 8.59
CA PRO A 242 -9.62 5.10 8.31
C PRO A 242 -8.79 4.48 9.44
N LEU A 243 -9.35 4.35 10.63
CA LEU A 243 -8.72 3.67 11.77
C LEU A 243 -8.97 2.16 11.80
N LEU A 244 -9.66 1.59 10.80
CA LEU A 244 -9.79 0.15 10.67
C LEU A 244 -8.61 -0.42 9.86
N PRO A 245 -7.89 -1.41 10.41
CA PRO A 245 -6.87 -2.09 9.64
C PRO A 245 -7.48 -2.92 8.50
N TRP A 246 -6.73 -3.14 7.44
CA TRP A 246 -7.18 -3.76 6.20
C TRP A 246 -7.97 -5.07 6.39
N TRP A 247 -7.61 -5.90 7.38
CA TRP A 247 -8.31 -7.19 7.61
C TRP A 247 -9.68 -7.03 8.28
N GLN A 248 -10.01 -5.85 8.78
CA GLN A 248 -11.33 -5.55 9.36
C GLN A 248 -12.29 -4.89 8.36
N LEU A 249 -11.83 -4.37 7.24
CA LEU A 249 -12.66 -3.70 6.23
C LEU A 249 -13.83 -4.58 5.73
N PRO A 250 -13.65 -5.90 5.47
CA PRO A 250 -14.78 -6.77 5.12
C PRO A 250 -15.85 -6.89 6.21
N LYS A 251 -15.47 -6.73 7.48
CA LYS A 251 -16.42 -6.71 8.61
C LYS A 251 -17.21 -5.40 8.62
N ALA A 252 -16.55 -4.28 8.36
CA ALA A 252 -17.21 -2.97 8.24
C ALA A 252 -18.33 -3.04 7.19
N ARG A 253 -18.03 -3.58 6.03
CA ARG A 253 -19.01 -3.78 4.96
C ARG A 253 -20.25 -4.58 5.38
N LYS A 254 -20.05 -5.69 6.13
CA LYS A 254 -21.18 -6.53 6.59
C LYS A 254 -22.09 -5.83 7.61
N ILE A 255 -21.56 -4.85 8.35
CA ILE A 255 -22.29 -4.11 9.37
C ILE A 255 -23.08 -2.95 8.75
N LEU A 256 -22.54 -2.36 7.68
CA LEU A 256 -23.13 -1.19 7.02
C LEU A 256 -24.16 -1.56 5.94
N GLY A 257 -24.23 -2.83 5.50
CA GLY A 257 -25.18 -3.33 4.52
C GLY A 257 -24.65 -3.41 3.13
#